data_8e7032099d39785c47cf059ddc134e10
#
_entry.id   8e7032099d39785c47cf059ddc134e10
#
_cell.length_a   1.000
_cell.length_b   1.000
_cell.length_c   1.000
_cell.angle_alpha   90.00
_cell.angle_beta   90.00
_cell.angle_gamma   90.00
#
_symmetry.space_group_name_H-M   'P 1'
#
loop_
_entity.id
_entity.type
_entity.pdbx_description
1 polymer ?
#
loop_
_entity_poly.entity_id
_entity_poly.type
_entity_poly.pdbx_seq_one_letter_code
_entity_poly.pdbx_strand_id
1 'polypeptide(L)'
;LKEMAKDPLITLGSHSMSHPVLSGIPEKWLDWELTTSVKYLQMVQGDNKYFAYPYGFKDSINNNVKNKLKELGVEYAFSTRSMASKINSDSLELGRIGMLNFFNRRYLYGLAGRAFEVFDKILLR
;
A
#
# COMPACT_ATOMS: atom_id res chain seq x y z
N LEU A 1 17.13 -1.32 -8.92
CA LEU A 1 15.90 -2.13 -8.76
C LEU A 1 16.13 -3.60 -9.12
N LYS A 2 16.71 -3.93 -10.29
CA LYS A 2 16.93 -5.34 -10.70
C LYS A 2 17.76 -6.14 -9.69
N GLU A 3 18.77 -5.55 -9.08
CA GLU A 3 19.55 -6.23 -8.03
C GLU A 3 18.75 -6.41 -6.73
N MET A 4 17.95 -5.40 -6.35
CA MET A 4 17.07 -5.51 -5.19
C MET A 4 16.01 -6.61 -5.39
N ALA A 5 15.48 -6.75 -6.60
CA ALA A 5 14.46 -7.76 -6.92
C ALA A 5 14.99 -9.22 -6.81
N LYS A 6 16.29 -9.41 -6.76
CA LYS A 6 16.91 -10.75 -6.56
C LYS A 6 17.04 -11.13 -5.08
N ASP A 7 16.93 -10.16 -4.17
CA ASP A 7 17.08 -10.41 -2.74
C ASP A 7 15.74 -10.90 -2.17
N PRO A 8 15.67 -12.11 -1.58
CA PRO A 8 14.44 -12.68 -1.04
C PRO A 8 13.87 -11.92 0.16
N LEU A 9 14.64 -11.02 0.76
CA LEU A 9 14.20 -10.18 1.87
C LEU A 9 13.58 -8.85 1.40
N ILE A 10 13.64 -8.55 0.10
CA ILE A 10 13.14 -7.30 -0.47
C ILE A 10 11.91 -7.57 -1.33
N THR A 11 10.82 -6.88 -1.02
CA THR A 11 9.62 -6.84 -1.84
C THR A 11 9.45 -5.45 -2.43
N LEU A 12 9.39 -5.34 -3.75
CA LEU A 12 9.17 -4.07 -4.44
C LEU A 12 7.68 -3.84 -4.65
N GLY A 13 7.25 -2.59 -4.53
CA GLY A 13 5.88 -2.14 -4.84
C GLY A 13 5.90 -0.96 -5.80
N SER A 14 4.85 -0.81 -6.61
CA SER A 14 4.69 0.33 -7.50
C SER A 14 4.18 1.56 -6.74
N HIS A 15 4.47 2.77 -7.29
CA HIS A 15 4.12 4.06 -6.65
C HIS A 15 3.79 5.16 -7.65
N SER A 16 3.16 4.82 -8.79
CA SER A 16 2.94 5.67 -9.97
C SER A 16 4.25 6.08 -10.69
N MET A 17 4.14 6.87 -11.74
CA MET A 17 5.28 7.37 -12.52
C MET A 17 5.76 8.74 -12.06
N SER A 18 4.83 9.70 -11.91
CA SER A 18 5.15 11.11 -11.62
C SER A 18 4.63 11.61 -10.28
N HIS A 19 4.10 10.71 -9.45
CA HIS A 19 3.64 10.99 -8.09
C HIS A 19 2.46 12.00 -8.01
N PRO A 20 1.41 11.95 -8.84
CA PRO A 20 0.26 12.84 -8.74
C PRO A 20 -0.73 12.39 -7.65
N VAL A 21 -1.68 13.26 -7.29
CA VAL A 21 -2.89 12.86 -6.57
C VAL A 21 -3.80 12.11 -7.55
N LEU A 22 -3.77 10.78 -7.50
CA LEU A 22 -4.39 9.92 -8.51
C LEU A 22 -5.89 10.12 -8.69
N SER A 23 -6.62 10.46 -7.62
CA SER A 23 -8.06 10.72 -7.66
C SER A 23 -8.43 12.02 -8.39
N GLY A 24 -7.49 12.94 -8.58
CA GLY A 24 -7.70 14.27 -9.14
C GLY A 24 -7.25 14.45 -10.60
N ILE A 25 -6.70 13.40 -11.22
CA ILE A 25 -6.19 13.50 -12.60
C ILE A 25 -7.18 12.91 -13.61
N PRO A 26 -7.17 13.37 -14.88
CA PRO A 26 -8.00 12.81 -15.94
C PRO A 26 -7.72 11.31 -16.16
N GLU A 27 -8.77 10.56 -16.55
CA GLU A 27 -8.70 9.10 -16.71
C GLU A 27 -7.57 8.61 -17.61
N LYS A 28 -7.33 9.28 -18.73
CA LYS A 28 -6.22 8.96 -19.65
C LYS A 28 -4.85 9.05 -18.96
N TRP A 29 -4.67 10.01 -18.06
CA TRP A 29 -3.44 10.17 -17.29
C TRP A 29 -3.36 9.15 -16.17
N LEU A 30 -4.46 8.87 -15.51
CA LEU A 30 -4.55 7.81 -14.50
C LEU A 30 -4.15 6.45 -15.10
N ASP A 31 -4.69 6.13 -16.27
CA ASP A 31 -4.33 4.91 -17.00
C ASP A 31 -2.83 4.83 -17.29
N TRP A 32 -2.24 5.90 -17.79
CA TRP A 32 -0.81 5.95 -18.09
C TRP A 32 0.05 5.82 -16.81
N GLU A 33 -0.27 6.57 -15.75
CA GLU A 33 0.45 6.56 -14.47
C GLU A 33 0.50 5.16 -13.86
N LEU A 34 -0.64 4.48 -13.80
CA LEU A 34 -0.76 3.19 -13.17
C LEU A 34 -0.23 2.06 -14.09
N THR A 35 -0.66 2.04 -15.34
CA THR A 35 -0.26 0.97 -16.28
C THR A 35 1.25 0.96 -16.49
N THR A 36 1.87 2.13 -16.69
CA THR A 36 3.30 2.21 -16.95
C THR A 36 4.12 1.79 -15.73
N SER A 37 3.76 2.29 -14.53
CA SER A 37 4.50 1.98 -13.30
C SER A 37 4.36 0.52 -12.89
N VAL A 38 3.17 -0.04 -12.97
CA VAL A 38 2.88 -1.44 -12.63
C VAL A 38 3.55 -2.41 -13.61
N LYS A 39 3.45 -2.16 -14.92
CA LYS A 39 4.12 -2.99 -15.93
C LYS A 39 5.65 -2.92 -15.83
N TYR A 40 6.20 -1.73 -15.50
CA TYR A 40 7.63 -1.62 -15.28
C TYR A 40 8.09 -2.49 -14.11
N LEU A 41 7.37 -2.49 -13.01
CA LEU A 41 7.67 -3.35 -11.86
C LEU A 41 7.59 -4.82 -12.23
N GLN A 42 6.55 -5.24 -12.96
CA GLN A 42 6.39 -6.60 -13.44
C GLN A 42 7.58 -7.07 -14.30
N MET A 43 8.12 -6.21 -15.16
CA MET A 43 9.33 -6.51 -15.94
C MET A 43 10.59 -6.64 -15.08
N VAL A 44 10.64 -5.98 -13.93
CA VAL A 44 11.81 -5.99 -13.03
C VAL A 44 11.85 -7.21 -12.14
N GLN A 45 10.71 -7.61 -11.56
CA GLN A 45 10.65 -8.68 -10.53
C GLN A 45 9.71 -9.84 -10.87
N GLY A 46 8.99 -9.79 -11.99
CA GLY A 46 8.10 -10.87 -12.43
C GLY A 46 6.67 -10.78 -11.89
N ASP A 47 6.40 -9.97 -10.87
CA ASP A 47 5.06 -9.71 -10.34
C ASP A 47 4.82 -8.21 -10.10
N ASN A 48 3.59 -7.84 -9.71
CA ASN A 48 3.15 -6.46 -9.51
C ASN A 48 2.07 -6.35 -8.42
N LYS A 49 2.14 -7.22 -7.43
CA LYS A 49 1.10 -7.38 -6.38
C LYS A 49 0.92 -6.18 -5.47
N TYR A 50 1.95 -5.36 -5.30
CA TYR A 50 2.00 -4.32 -4.28
C TYR A 50 2.05 -2.92 -4.87
N PHE A 51 1.24 -2.03 -4.31
CA PHE A 51 1.19 -0.61 -4.68
C PHE A 51 1.16 0.27 -3.44
N ALA A 52 1.80 1.43 -3.48
CA ALA A 52 1.63 2.48 -2.48
C ALA A 52 1.04 3.72 -3.17
N TYR A 53 -0.01 4.29 -2.60
CA TYR A 53 -0.62 5.51 -3.16
C TYR A 53 0.29 6.71 -2.95
N PRO A 54 0.59 7.52 -3.99
CA PRO A 54 1.13 8.87 -3.83
C PRO A 54 0.25 9.66 -2.87
N TYR A 55 0.87 10.34 -1.90
CA TYR A 55 0.23 11.00 -0.76
C TYR A 55 -0.59 10.06 0.14
N GLY A 56 -1.44 9.23 -0.39
CA GLY A 56 -2.15 8.16 0.30
C GLY A 56 -3.16 8.59 1.38
N PHE A 57 -3.58 9.87 1.42
CA PHE A 57 -4.67 10.34 2.29
C PHE A 57 -6.05 9.97 1.69
N LYS A 58 -7.11 10.08 2.50
CA LYS A 58 -8.45 9.62 2.13
C LYS A 58 -8.93 10.12 0.77
N ASP A 59 -8.76 11.41 0.48
CA ASP A 59 -9.26 12.03 -0.74
C ASP A 59 -8.35 11.81 -1.96
N SER A 60 -7.16 11.23 -1.77
CA SER A 60 -6.25 10.84 -2.87
C SER A 60 -6.59 9.47 -3.47
N ILE A 61 -7.56 8.76 -2.90
CA ILE A 61 -7.96 7.40 -3.26
C ILE A 61 -9.45 7.38 -3.55
N ASN A 62 -9.85 6.86 -4.71
CA ASN A 62 -11.25 6.66 -5.07
C ASN A 62 -11.45 5.29 -5.73
N ASN A 63 -12.70 4.92 -5.97
CA ASN A 63 -13.04 3.62 -6.56
C ASN A 63 -12.49 3.45 -7.97
N ASN A 64 -12.38 4.53 -8.77
CA ASN A 64 -11.82 4.46 -10.11
C ASN A 64 -10.33 4.02 -10.07
N VAL A 65 -9.54 4.65 -9.18
CA VAL A 65 -8.14 4.28 -8.96
C VAL A 65 -8.01 2.83 -8.48
N LYS A 66 -8.85 2.40 -7.51
CA LYS A 66 -8.83 1.02 -6.99
C LYS A 66 -9.21 -0.01 -8.06
N ASN A 67 -10.24 0.26 -8.85
CA ASN A 67 -10.65 -0.61 -9.94
C ASN A 67 -9.54 -0.78 -10.98
N LYS A 68 -8.87 0.32 -11.34
CA LYS A 68 -7.75 0.26 -12.29
C LYS A 68 -6.57 -0.55 -11.75
N LEU A 69 -6.20 -0.39 -10.47
CA LEU A 69 -5.16 -1.21 -9.83
C LEU A 69 -5.54 -2.70 -9.83
N LYS A 70 -6.80 -3.02 -9.55
CA LYS A 70 -7.30 -4.39 -9.60
C LYS A 70 -7.22 -4.99 -11.01
N GLU A 71 -7.61 -4.24 -12.04
CA GLU A 71 -7.48 -4.65 -13.45
C GLU A 71 -6.02 -4.94 -13.84
N LEU A 72 -5.07 -4.20 -13.25
CA LEU A 72 -3.64 -4.39 -13.46
C LEU A 72 -3.04 -5.53 -12.63
N GLY A 73 -3.84 -6.25 -11.81
CA GLY A 73 -3.39 -7.38 -11.02
C GLY A 73 -2.76 -7.01 -9.67
N VAL A 74 -2.91 -5.77 -9.21
CA VAL A 74 -2.48 -5.37 -7.87
C VAL A 74 -3.40 -6.02 -6.84
N GLU A 75 -2.81 -6.72 -5.87
CA GLU A 75 -3.53 -7.43 -4.80
C GLU A 75 -3.62 -6.58 -3.52
N TYR A 76 -2.59 -5.78 -3.24
CA TYR A 76 -2.48 -4.99 -2.01
C TYR A 76 -2.03 -3.56 -2.32
N ALA A 77 -2.77 -2.58 -1.80
CA ALA A 77 -2.39 -1.17 -1.95
C ALA A 77 -2.42 -0.44 -0.59
N PHE A 78 -1.39 0.36 -0.34
CA PHE A 78 -1.11 0.98 0.94
C PHE A 78 -1.35 2.49 0.91
N SER A 79 -2.18 2.94 1.84
CA SER A 79 -2.43 4.36 2.12
C SER A 79 -1.43 4.91 3.16
N THR A 80 -1.47 6.22 3.42
CA THR A 80 -0.72 6.84 4.53
C THR A 80 -1.58 7.00 5.80
N ARG A 81 -2.78 6.44 5.81
CA ARG A 81 -3.65 6.47 6.99
C ARG A 81 -3.00 5.67 8.12
N SER A 82 -2.76 6.34 9.25
CA SER A 82 -2.13 5.71 10.43
C SER A 82 -3.13 4.84 11.19
N MET A 83 -3.36 3.64 10.67
CA MET A 83 -4.26 2.67 11.30
C MET A 83 -3.82 1.24 11.00
N ALA A 84 -4.06 0.35 11.95
CA ALA A 84 -3.91 -1.09 11.73
C ALA A 84 -5.03 -1.59 10.82
N SER A 85 -4.67 -2.37 9.81
CA SER A 85 -5.63 -3.04 8.94
C SER A 85 -6.20 -4.28 9.64
N LYS A 86 -7.51 -4.49 9.56
CA LYS A 86 -8.20 -5.68 10.08
C LYS A 86 -8.24 -6.78 9.01
N ILE A 87 -8.53 -8.01 9.39
CA ILE A 87 -8.63 -9.17 8.48
C ILE A 87 -9.59 -8.90 7.30
N ASN A 88 -10.67 -8.15 7.53
CA ASN A 88 -11.68 -7.82 6.52
C ASN A 88 -11.51 -6.39 5.94
N SER A 89 -10.34 -5.77 6.09
CA SER A 89 -10.06 -4.48 5.46
C SER A 89 -9.98 -4.65 3.93
N ASP A 90 -10.33 -3.58 3.21
CA ASP A 90 -10.09 -3.50 1.76
C ASP A 90 -8.60 -3.65 1.47
N SER A 91 -8.22 -4.71 0.78
CA SER A 91 -6.81 -5.00 0.45
C SER A 91 -6.18 -3.90 -0.43
N LEU A 92 -7.00 -3.14 -1.14
CA LEU A 92 -6.55 -2.00 -1.94
C LEU A 92 -6.59 -0.66 -1.18
N GLU A 93 -6.77 -0.67 0.15
CA GLU A 93 -6.71 0.56 0.98
C GLU A 93 -6.16 0.27 2.38
N LEU A 94 -5.07 -0.48 2.47
CA LEU A 94 -4.44 -0.84 3.73
C LEU A 94 -3.78 0.37 4.40
N GLY A 95 -3.95 0.49 5.72
CA GLY A 95 -3.27 1.52 6.51
C GLY A 95 -1.80 1.19 6.75
N ARG A 96 -1.01 2.20 7.10
CA ARG A 96 0.39 2.07 7.51
C ARG A 96 0.64 2.81 8.81
N ILE A 97 1.39 2.22 9.72
CA ILE A 97 1.83 2.91 10.93
C ILE A 97 3.22 3.48 10.65
N GLY A 98 3.30 4.82 10.57
CA GLY A 98 4.57 5.53 10.38
C GLY A 98 5.44 5.45 11.63
N MET A 99 6.69 5.05 11.45
CA MET A 99 7.69 5.02 12.52
C MET A 99 8.55 6.28 12.46
N LEU A 100 8.45 7.15 13.46
CA LEU A 100 9.26 8.34 13.58
C LEU A 100 10.46 8.09 14.50
N ASN A 101 11.58 8.72 14.25
CA ASN A 101 12.85 8.51 14.97
C ASN A 101 12.79 8.73 16.49
N PHE A 102 11.76 9.44 16.99
CA PHE A 102 11.56 9.67 18.43
C PHE A 102 10.67 8.61 19.11
N PHE A 103 10.16 7.62 18.36
CA PHE A 103 9.43 6.52 18.97
C PHE A 103 10.37 5.59 19.71
N ASN A 104 10.25 5.57 21.01
CA ASN A 104 11.00 4.67 21.86
C ASN A 104 10.38 3.25 21.86
N ARG A 105 11.13 2.29 22.40
CA ARG A 105 10.73 0.88 22.52
C ARG A 105 9.36 0.69 23.20
N ARG A 106 9.01 1.51 24.19
CA ARG A 106 7.71 1.51 24.89
C ARG A 106 6.55 1.84 23.97
N TYR A 107 6.73 2.80 23.06
CA TYR A 107 5.71 3.18 22.09
C TYR A 107 5.45 2.04 21.08
N LEU A 108 6.50 1.34 20.65
CA LEU A 108 6.40 0.19 19.76
C LEU A 108 5.61 -0.96 20.41
N TYR A 109 5.91 -1.27 21.67
CA TYR A 109 5.14 -2.29 22.41
C TYR A 109 3.69 -1.86 22.63
N GLY A 110 3.41 -0.58 22.84
CA GLY A 110 2.06 -0.05 22.97
C GLY A 110 1.25 -0.16 21.67
N LEU A 111 1.87 0.06 20.52
CA LEU A 111 1.25 -0.14 19.20
C LEU A 111 1.03 -1.62 18.89
N ALA A 112 2.03 -2.46 19.15
CA ALA A 112 1.93 -3.91 18.99
C ALA A 112 0.91 -4.50 19.97
N GLY A 113 0.91 -4.09 21.24
CA GLY A 113 -0.04 -4.53 22.26
C GLY A 113 -1.49 -4.20 21.92
N ARG A 114 -1.76 -3.01 21.36
CA ARG A 114 -3.10 -2.65 20.87
C ARG A 114 -3.54 -3.50 19.67
N ALA A 115 -2.62 -3.90 18.82
CA ALA A 115 -2.92 -4.85 17.75
C ALA A 115 -3.23 -6.24 18.34
N PHE A 116 -2.49 -6.70 19.35
CA PHE A 116 -2.72 -7.99 20.03
C PHE A 116 -4.02 -8.00 20.85
N GLU A 117 -4.38 -6.94 21.58
CA GLU A 117 -5.66 -6.85 22.28
C GLU A 117 -6.89 -6.96 21.36
N VAL A 118 -6.76 -6.51 20.12
CA VAL A 118 -7.81 -6.70 19.10
C VAL A 118 -7.85 -8.15 18.62
N PHE A 119 -6.71 -8.84 18.54
CA PHE A 119 -6.65 -10.26 18.18
C PHE A 119 -7.23 -11.16 19.27
N ASP A 120 -6.91 -10.93 20.55
CA ASP A 120 -7.44 -11.72 21.65
C ASP A 120 -8.97 -11.61 21.79
N LYS A 121 -9.54 -10.44 21.53
CA LYS A 121 -11.00 -10.24 21.52
C LYS A 121 -11.73 -10.91 20.36
N ILE A 122 -11.03 -11.28 19.30
CA ILE A 122 -11.59 -11.95 18.13
C ILE A 122 -11.50 -13.48 18.25
N LEU A 123 -10.45 -14.00 18.91
CA LEU A 123 -10.21 -15.45 19.05
C LEU A 123 -10.92 -16.07 20.26
N LEU A 124 -11.44 -15.26 21.20
CA LEU A 124 -12.14 -15.73 22.41
C LEU A 124 -13.67 -15.56 22.34
N ARG A 125 -14.25 -15.47 21.13
CA ARG A 125 -15.70 -15.51 20.91
C ARG A 125 -16.11 -16.68 20.04
#